data_32595e1ffed6d6be1a5bac96a994340b
#
_entry.id   32595e1ffed6d6be1a5bac96a994340b
#
_cell.length_a   1.000
_cell.length_b   1.000
_cell.length_c   1.000
_cell.angle_alpha   90.00
_cell.angle_beta   90.00
_cell.angle_gamma   90.00
#
_symmetry.space_group_name_H-M   'P 1'
#
loop_
_entity.id
_entity.type
_entity.pdbx_description
1 polymer ?
#
loop_
_entity_poly.entity_id
_entity_poly.type
_entity_poly.pdbx_seq_one_letter_code
_entity_poly.pdbx_strand_id
1 'polypeptide(L)'
;MAQTEAVTVRKEVVVNTPIERAFTVFTDRFGDFKPPEHNMLGAPIAETVFESRVGGNIVDRAADGSECRWARILAYEPPDRVVFSWDISPRWTIETDQAQTSEVEVRFYAESPTRTRVELEHRHIDRHGPGWEAITAGVDGPEGWPLYLDRYAALVKEGR
;
A
#
# COMPACT_ATOMS: atom_id res chain seq x y z
N MET A 1 -11.88 -25.65 -8.02
CA MET A 1 -12.29 -24.75 -7.61
C MET A 1 -11.65 -23.50 -7.64
N ALA A 2 -12.06 -22.68 -8.23
CA ALA A 2 -11.47 -21.44 -8.50
C ALA A 2 -11.60 -20.52 -7.34
N GLN A 3 -10.74 -20.69 -6.44
CA GLN A 3 -10.77 -19.93 -5.21
C GLN A 3 -9.84 -18.73 -5.25
N THR A 4 -9.14 -18.53 -6.36
CA THR A 4 -8.15 -17.47 -6.46
C THR A 4 -8.76 -16.09 -6.21
N GLU A 5 -9.95 -15.85 -6.71
CA GLU A 5 -10.57 -14.55 -6.57
C GLU A 5 -10.91 -14.21 -5.12
N ALA A 6 -11.14 -15.22 -4.29
CA ALA A 6 -11.47 -14.99 -2.89
C ALA A 6 -10.29 -14.43 -2.10
N VAL A 7 -9.06 -14.53 -2.63
CA VAL A 7 -7.86 -14.07 -1.95
C VAL A 7 -7.27 -12.82 -2.57
N THR A 8 -8.03 -12.15 -3.42
CA THR A 8 -7.59 -10.92 -4.10
C THR A 8 -8.58 -9.80 -3.79
N VAL A 9 -8.05 -8.66 -3.38
CA VAL A 9 -8.84 -7.45 -3.13
C VAL A 9 -8.47 -6.41 -4.17
N ARG A 10 -9.49 -5.85 -4.86
CA ARG A 10 -9.27 -4.83 -5.90
C ARG A 10 -10.03 -3.58 -5.56
N LYS A 11 -9.35 -2.44 -5.65
CA LYS A 11 -9.95 -1.12 -5.44
C LYS A 11 -9.40 -0.16 -6.47
N GLU A 12 -10.13 0.92 -6.72
CA GLU A 12 -9.64 1.93 -7.65
C GLU A 12 -10.13 3.31 -7.25
N VAL A 13 -9.43 4.32 -7.73
CA VAL A 13 -9.81 5.71 -7.53
C VAL A 13 -9.35 6.50 -8.76
N VAL A 14 -10.07 7.57 -9.08
CA VAL A 14 -9.68 8.48 -10.17
C VAL A 14 -9.26 9.80 -9.54
N VAL A 15 -8.09 10.31 -9.95
CA VAL A 15 -7.57 11.56 -9.44
C VAL A 15 -7.36 12.53 -10.62
N ASN A 16 -7.64 13.81 -10.37
CA ASN A 16 -7.56 14.84 -11.41
C ASN A 16 -6.17 15.44 -11.40
N THR A 17 -5.21 14.70 -11.93
CA THR A 17 -3.81 15.14 -12.03
C THR A 17 -3.12 14.29 -13.10
N PRO A 18 -2.03 14.80 -13.70
CA PRO A 18 -1.25 14.00 -14.65
C PRO A 18 -0.69 12.73 -14.00
N ILE A 19 -0.45 11.71 -14.82
CA ILE A 19 -0.03 10.41 -14.33
C ILE A 19 1.30 10.48 -13.55
N GLU A 20 2.22 11.35 -13.99
CA GLU A 20 3.50 11.49 -13.29
C GLU A 20 3.30 11.97 -11.86
N ARG A 21 2.41 12.95 -11.68
CA ARG A 21 2.15 13.44 -10.33
C ARG A 21 1.36 12.44 -9.51
N ALA A 22 0.40 11.74 -10.14
CA ALA A 22 -0.36 10.71 -9.45
C ALA A 22 0.58 9.65 -8.86
N PHE A 23 1.56 9.21 -9.63
CA PHE A 23 2.54 8.23 -9.20
C PHE A 23 3.44 8.80 -8.09
N THR A 24 3.97 10.00 -8.28
CA THR A 24 4.89 10.62 -7.35
C THR A 24 4.23 10.88 -5.98
N VAL A 25 2.99 11.36 -5.99
CA VAL A 25 2.27 11.58 -4.72
C VAL A 25 2.05 10.26 -4.00
N PHE A 26 1.70 9.20 -4.73
CA PHE A 26 1.45 7.90 -4.12
C PHE A 26 2.71 7.38 -3.42
N THR A 27 3.86 7.47 -4.08
CA THR A 27 5.10 6.91 -3.54
C THR A 27 5.78 7.85 -2.57
N ASP A 28 6.05 9.09 -2.98
CA ASP A 28 6.85 10.02 -2.18
C ASP A 28 6.09 10.54 -0.96
N ARG A 29 4.77 10.58 -1.04
CA ARG A 29 3.94 11.10 0.05
C ARG A 29 3.06 10.03 0.67
N PHE A 30 3.48 8.78 0.59
CA PHE A 30 2.73 7.65 1.13
C PHE A 30 2.38 7.88 2.60
N GLY A 31 3.32 8.39 3.38
CA GLY A 31 3.10 8.64 4.80
C GLY A 31 2.05 9.71 5.10
N ASP A 32 1.76 10.57 4.11
CA ASP A 32 0.79 11.64 4.32
C ASP A 32 -0.65 11.13 4.19
N PHE A 33 -0.85 9.96 3.56
CA PHE A 33 -2.20 9.40 3.48
C PHE A 33 -2.35 8.06 4.19
N LYS A 34 -1.25 7.45 4.63
CA LYS A 34 -1.34 6.23 5.43
C LYS A 34 -1.93 6.57 6.79
N PRO A 35 -2.99 5.84 7.23
CA PRO A 35 -3.58 6.12 8.54
C PRO A 35 -2.56 5.92 9.67
N PRO A 36 -2.32 6.92 10.51
CA PRO A 36 -1.33 6.79 11.59
C PRO A 36 -1.73 5.77 12.65
N GLU A 37 -2.99 5.42 12.73
CA GLU A 37 -3.45 4.39 13.66
C GLU A 37 -3.04 2.98 13.22
N HIS A 38 -2.62 2.81 11.95
CA HIS A 38 -2.07 1.55 11.46
C HIS A 38 -0.59 1.50 11.82
N ASN A 39 -0.31 1.27 13.10
CA ASN A 39 1.02 1.44 13.66
C ASN A 39 1.39 0.19 14.46
N MET A 40 2.48 -0.46 14.07
CA MET A 40 3.00 -1.65 14.76
C MET A 40 4.13 -1.31 15.73
N LEU A 41 4.47 -0.02 15.84
CA LEU A 41 5.49 0.44 16.77
C LEU A 41 4.85 0.77 18.12
N GLY A 42 5.65 0.77 19.17
CA GLY A 42 5.15 1.12 20.50
C GLY A 42 5.08 2.61 20.75
N ALA A 43 5.26 3.44 19.73
CA ALA A 43 5.27 4.89 19.84
C ALA A 43 4.62 5.49 18.60
N PRO A 44 4.17 6.76 18.65
CA PRO A 44 3.54 7.38 17.49
C PRO A 44 4.48 7.44 16.29
N ILE A 45 3.94 7.26 15.09
CA ILE A 45 4.71 7.33 13.86
C ILE A 45 5.05 8.79 13.60
N ALA A 46 6.37 9.07 13.45
CA ALA A 46 6.83 10.40 13.06
C ALA A 46 6.84 10.57 11.55
N GLU A 47 7.18 9.50 10.82
CA GLU A 47 7.17 9.54 9.35
C GLU A 47 7.07 8.13 8.80
N THR A 48 6.57 8.01 7.56
CA THR A 48 6.61 6.77 6.80
C THR A 48 7.41 7.04 5.53
N VAL A 49 8.45 6.26 5.30
CA VAL A 49 9.34 6.44 4.15
C VAL A 49 9.05 5.33 3.15
N PHE A 50 8.78 5.72 1.90
CA PHE A 50 8.63 4.79 0.79
C PHE A 50 9.93 4.87 0.00
N GLU A 51 10.75 3.83 0.10
CA GLU A 51 12.04 3.81 -0.60
C GLU A 51 11.79 3.46 -2.06
N SER A 52 11.85 4.45 -2.92
CA SER A 52 11.38 4.35 -4.31
C SER A 52 12.39 3.66 -5.21
N ARG A 53 12.54 2.35 -5.02
CA ARG A 53 13.42 1.52 -5.86
C ARG A 53 13.15 0.05 -5.54
N VAL A 54 13.44 -0.81 -6.49
CA VAL A 54 13.38 -2.26 -6.25
C VAL A 54 14.40 -2.60 -5.16
N GLY A 55 13.99 -3.39 -4.19
CA GLY A 55 14.84 -3.74 -3.06
C GLY A 55 14.72 -2.78 -1.89
N GLY A 56 14.06 -1.64 -2.08
CA GLY A 56 13.75 -0.73 -0.98
C GLY A 56 12.64 -1.26 -0.10
N ASN A 57 12.30 -0.50 0.94
CA ASN A 57 11.26 -0.89 1.89
C ASN A 57 10.28 0.26 2.10
N ILE A 58 9.12 -0.07 2.66
CA ILE A 58 8.25 0.94 3.26
C ILE A 58 8.50 0.83 4.76
N VAL A 59 8.92 1.93 5.37
CA VAL A 59 9.39 1.95 6.76
C VAL A 59 8.62 2.99 7.55
N ASP A 60 8.01 2.57 8.66
CA ASP A 60 7.44 3.51 9.63
C ASP A 60 8.52 3.82 10.66
N ARG A 61 8.73 5.10 10.94
CA ARG A 61 9.67 5.57 11.96
C ARG A 61 8.92 6.29 13.04
N ALA A 62 9.16 5.90 14.28
CA ALA A 62 8.52 6.54 15.42
C ALA A 62 9.36 7.70 15.92
N ALA A 63 8.75 8.56 16.74
CA ALA A 63 9.41 9.71 17.32
C ALA A 63 10.58 9.30 18.23
N ASP A 64 10.55 8.08 18.78
CA ASP A 64 11.63 7.59 19.65
C ASP A 64 12.77 6.93 18.87
N GLY A 65 12.71 6.95 17.52
CA GLY A 65 13.75 6.38 16.66
C GLY A 65 13.53 4.93 16.28
N SER A 66 12.51 4.25 16.81
CA SER A 66 12.24 2.86 16.42
C SER A 66 11.68 2.82 15.01
N GLU A 67 11.89 1.70 14.32
CA GLU A 67 11.49 1.53 12.92
C GLU A 67 10.77 0.22 12.72
N CYS A 68 9.82 0.21 11.77
CA CYS A 68 9.14 -1.01 11.34
C CYS A 68 9.15 -1.07 9.82
N ARG A 69 9.88 -2.04 9.26
CA ARG A 69 9.92 -2.28 7.82
C ARG A 69 8.85 -3.32 7.51
N TRP A 70 7.71 -2.85 6.99
CA TRP A 70 6.56 -3.73 6.84
C TRP A 70 6.26 -4.11 5.39
N ALA A 71 7.06 -3.61 4.43
CA ALA A 71 6.89 -3.95 3.03
C ALA A 71 8.21 -3.84 2.29
N ARG A 72 8.33 -4.59 1.19
CA ARG A 72 9.50 -4.57 0.31
C ARG A 72 9.03 -4.14 -1.07
N ILE A 73 9.82 -3.32 -1.76
CA ILE A 73 9.47 -2.88 -3.11
C ILE A 73 9.91 -3.96 -4.08
N LEU A 74 8.96 -4.59 -4.75
CA LEU A 74 9.21 -5.72 -5.65
C LEU A 74 9.32 -5.29 -7.11
N ALA A 75 8.63 -4.23 -7.51
CA ALA A 75 8.73 -3.65 -8.84
C ALA A 75 8.51 -2.15 -8.73
N TYR A 76 9.25 -1.39 -9.52
CA TYR A 76 9.16 0.07 -9.49
C TYR A 76 9.31 0.58 -10.92
N GLU A 77 8.19 0.97 -11.54
CA GLU A 77 8.12 1.33 -12.96
C GLU A 77 7.37 2.66 -13.13
N PRO A 78 7.97 3.78 -12.72
CA PRO A 78 7.29 5.07 -12.84
C PRO A 78 7.07 5.46 -14.29
N PRO A 79 5.97 6.11 -14.62
CA PRO A 79 4.87 6.48 -13.74
C PRO A 79 3.72 5.46 -13.77
N ASP A 80 3.96 4.23 -14.22
CA ASP A 80 2.92 3.30 -14.58
C ASP A 80 2.57 2.30 -13.48
N ARG A 81 3.56 1.89 -12.67
CA ARG A 81 3.32 0.72 -11.83
C ARG A 81 4.31 0.63 -10.68
N VAL A 82 3.83 0.21 -9.52
CA VAL A 82 4.68 -0.17 -8.39
C VAL A 82 4.06 -1.40 -7.73
N VAL A 83 4.91 -2.33 -7.29
CA VAL A 83 4.47 -3.52 -6.54
C VAL A 83 5.28 -3.57 -5.26
N PHE A 84 4.60 -3.77 -4.15
CA PHE A 84 5.27 -3.98 -2.87
C PHE A 84 4.64 -5.16 -2.14
N SER A 85 5.40 -5.77 -1.24
CA SER A 85 4.92 -6.89 -0.45
C SER A 85 4.12 -6.36 0.73
N TRP A 86 3.30 -7.24 1.30
CA TRP A 86 2.62 -6.98 2.56
C TRP A 86 3.18 -7.99 3.54
N ASP A 87 4.07 -7.53 4.42
CA ASP A 87 4.83 -8.41 5.31
C ASP A 87 4.23 -8.48 6.72
N ILE A 88 3.02 -7.97 6.90
CA ILE A 88 2.34 -8.00 8.19
C ILE A 88 1.54 -9.29 8.30
N SER A 89 1.86 -10.11 9.31
CA SER A 89 1.22 -11.41 9.49
C SER A 89 -0.19 -11.26 10.10
N PRO A 90 -1.00 -12.34 10.06
CA PRO A 90 -2.32 -12.30 10.71
C PRO A 90 -2.25 -12.03 12.20
N ARG A 91 -1.09 -12.21 12.82
CA ARG A 91 -0.90 -11.96 14.24
C ARG A 91 -0.31 -10.58 14.51
N TRP A 92 -0.30 -9.71 13.48
CA TRP A 92 0.24 -8.35 13.58
C TRP A 92 1.71 -8.31 13.98
N THR A 93 2.49 -9.20 13.38
CA THR A 93 3.95 -9.20 13.51
C THR A 93 4.54 -9.17 12.10
N ILE A 94 5.82 -8.82 12.00
CA ILE A 94 6.48 -8.82 10.71
C ILE A 94 6.84 -10.25 10.34
N GLU A 95 6.36 -10.68 9.17
CA GLU A 95 6.64 -12.01 8.65
C GLU A 95 8.02 -12.01 8.01
N THR A 96 8.88 -12.92 8.45
CA THR A 96 10.24 -13.02 7.90
C THR A 96 10.36 -14.03 6.78
N ASP A 97 9.36 -14.91 6.61
CA ASP A 97 9.34 -15.86 5.51
C ASP A 97 8.63 -15.22 4.32
N GLN A 98 9.41 -14.88 3.30
CA GLN A 98 8.87 -14.18 2.13
C GLN A 98 7.80 -15.00 1.39
N ALA A 99 7.84 -16.33 1.51
CA ALA A 99 6.82 -17.19 0.90
C ALA A 99 5.47 -17.05 1.59
N GLN A 100 5.42 -16.45 2.78
CA GLN A 100 4.19 -16.25 3.55
C GLN A 100 3.77 -14.79 3.57
N THR A 101 4.10 -14.05 2.53
CA THR A 101 3.70 -12.65 2.38
C THR A 101 2.85 -12.50 1.12
N SER A 102 2.04 -11.46 1.08
CA SER A 102 1.22 -11.16 -0.09
C SER A 102 1.82 -9.98 -0.85
N GLU A 103 1.17 -9.60 -1.95
CA GLU A 103 1.66 -8.53 -2.83
C GLU A 103 0.57 -7.52 -3.11
N VAL A 104 0.97 -6.25 -3.19
CA VAL A 104 0.09 -5.15 -3.56
C VAL A 104 0.63 -4.52 -4.83
N GLU A 105 -0.16 -4.54 -5.89
CA GLU A 105 0.20 -3.90 -7.15
C GLU A 105 -0.66 -2.66 -7.33
N VAL A 106 -0.02 -1.54 -7.66
CA VAL A 106 -0.72 -0.29 -7.94
C VAL A 106 -0.37 0.12 -9.36
N ARG A 107 -1.39 0.23 -10.22
CA ARG A 107 -1.23 0.62 -11.61
C ARG A 107 -1.88 1.97 -11.85
N PHE A 108 -1.23 2.78 -12.68
CA PHE A 108 -1.67 4.13 -12.99
C PHE A 108 -1.95 4.22 -14.49
N TYR A 109 -3.14 4.71 -14.84
CA TYR A 109 -3.57 4.83 -16.24
C TYR A 109 -3.96 6.26 -16.53
N ALA A 110 -3.27 6.91 -17.46
CA ALA A 110 -3.62 8.25 -17.88
C ALA A 110 -4.90 8.19 -18.72
N GLU A 111 -6.00 8.67 -18.17
CA GLU A 111 -7.25 8.76 -18.93
C GLU A 111 -7.29 10.02 -19.76
N SER A 112 -6.54 11.04 -19.35
CA SER A 112 -6.35 12.28 -20.10
C SER A 112 -5.06 12.91 -19.57
N PRO A 113 -4.58 14.00 -20.18
CA PRO A 113 -3.37 14.67 -19.65
C PRO A 113 -3.51 15.18 -18.22
N THR A 114 -4.75 15.29 -17.70
CA THR A 114 -4.98 15.82 -16.36
C THR A 114 -5.82 14.88 -15.48
N ARG A 115 -5.96 13.61 -15.88
CA ARG A 115 -6.80 12.68 -15.14
C ARG A 115 -6.19 11.29 -15.18
N THR A 116 -6.04 10.66 -14.02
CA THR A 116 -5.41 9.36 -13.89
C THR A 116 -6.31 8.42 -13.10
N ARG A 117 -6.49 7.19 -13.61
CA ARG A 117 -7.14 6.12 -12.85
C ARG A 117 -6.06 5.33 -12.15
N VAL A 118 -6.25 5.10 -10.85
CA VAL A 118 -5.31 4.35 -10.01
C VAL A 118 -6.01 3.08 -9.57
N GLU A 119 -5.45 1.92 -9.94
CA GLU A 119 -6.00 0.61 -9.60
C GLU A 119 -5.05 -0.09 -8.65
N LEU A 120 -5.60 -0.58 -7.54
CA LEU A 120 -4.84 -1.31 -6.53
C LEU A 120 -5.35 -2.74 -6.45
N GLU A 121 -4.43 -3.69 -6.50
CA GLU A 121 -4.76 -5.11 -6.36
C GLU A 121 -3.88 -5.71 -5.28
N HIS A 122 -4.49 -6.20 -4.20
CA HIS A 122 -3.79 -6.91 -3.13
C HIS A 122 -4.09 -8.39 -3.35
N ARG A 123 -3.06 -9.16 -3.70
CA ARG A 123 -3.22 -10.53 -4.18
C ARG A 123 -2.36 -11.51 -3.38
N HIS A 124 -2.68 -12.78 -3.51
CA HIS A 124 -1.97 -13.87 -2.85
C HIS A 124 -2.04 -13.78 -1.33
N ILE A 125 -3.16 -13.29 -0.81
CA ILE A 125 -3.32 -13.07 0.63
C ILE A 125 -3.29 -14.41 1.39
N ASP A 126 -3.75 -15.49 0.75
CA ASP A 126 -3.72 -16.82 1.37
C ASP A 126 -2.31 -17.32 1.70
N ARG A 127 -1.28 -16.70 1.12
CA ARG A 127 0.10 -17.06 1.46
C ARG A 127 0.44 -16.80 2.92
N HIS A 128 -0.29 -15.91 3.58
CA HIS A 128 -0.06 -15.61 5.00
C HIS A 128 -0.34 -16.78 5.91
N GLY A 129 -0.98 -17.84 5.42
CA GLY A 129 -1.28 -19.02 6.21
C GLY A 129 -2.49 -18.83 7.11
N PRO A 130 -2.63 -19.65 8.16
CA PRO A 130 -3.83 -19.59 9.01
C PRO A 130 -4.10 -18.16 9.49
N GLY A 131 -5.33 -17.70 9.30
CA GLY A 131 -5.72 -16.33 9.66
C GLY A 131 -5.73 -15.36 8.50
N TRP A 132 -5.36 -15.79 7.28
CA TRP A 132 -5.30 -14.89 6.13
C TRP A 132 -6.66 -14.23 5.84
N GLU A 133 -7.75 -14.89 6.20
CA GLU A 133 -9.09 -14.33 5.99
C GLU A 133 -9.29 -13.02 6.74
N ALA A 134 -8.69 -12.90 7.92
CA ALA A 134 -8.78 -11.67 8.69
C ALA A 134 -8.03 -10.54 8.00
N ILE A 135 -6.91 -10.84 7.33
CA ILE A 135 -6.20 -9.83 6.55
C ILE A 135 -7.08 -9.36 5.39
N THR A 136 -7.68 -10.32 4.67
CA THR A 136 -8.55 -9.97 3.55
C THR A 136 -9.69 -9.06 4.01
N ALA A 137 -10.36 -9.42 5.09
CA ALA A 137 -11.47 -8.62 5.61
C ALA A 137 -11.00 -7.23 6.02
N GLY A 138 -9.82 -7.13 6.63
CA GLY A 138 -9.31 -5.84 7.08
C GLY A 138 -8.95 -4.91 5.93
N VAL A 139 -8.21 -5.42 4.93
CA VAL A 139 -7.77 -4.56 3.84
C VAL A 139 -8.92 -4.22 2.88
N ASP A 140 -9.92 -5.08 2.80
CA ASP A 140 -11.10 -4.83 1.95
C ASP A 140 -12.10 -3.90 2.61
N GLY A 141 -12.06 -3.77 3.92
CA GLY A 141 -13.02 -3.00 4.70
C GLY A 141 -12.79 -1.51 4.65
N PRO A 142 -13.68 -0.73 5.28
CA PRO A 142 -13.63 0.73 5.18
C PRO A 142 -12.40 1.37 5.80
N GLU A 143 -11.70 0.66 6.67
CA GLU A 143 -10.46 1.17 7.26
C GLU A 143 -9.22 0.61 6.57
N GLY A 144 -9.39 -0.18 5.52
CA GLY A 144 -8.31 -0.73 4.72
C GLY A 144 -8.02 0.12 3.50
N TRP A 145 -7.83 -0.52 2.35
CA TRP A 145 -7.48 0.19 1.12
C TRP A 145 -8.45 1.29 0.73
N PRO A 146 -9.78 1.15 0.93
CA PRO A 146 -10.66 2.28 0.62
C PRO A 146 -10.28 3.56 1.38
N LEU A 147 -9.90 3.46 2.64
CA LEU A 147 -9.49 4.63 3.43
C LEU A 147 -8.19 5.22 2.88
N TYR A 148 -7.22 4.36 2.55
CA TYR A 148 -5.95 4.81 1.98
C TYR A 148 -6.19 5.57 0.68
N LEU A 149 -7.03 5.02 -0.20
CA LEU A 149 -7.29 5.65 -1.50
C LEU A 149 -8.08 6.93 -1.36
N ASP A 150 -9.03 7.00 -0.42
CA ASP A 150 -9.77 8.23 -0.17
C ASP A 150 -8.84 9.34 0.31
N ARG A 151 -7.93 9.04 1.22
CA ARG A 151 -6.98 10.02 1.74
C ARG A 151 -5.97 10.42 0.67
N TYR A 152 -5.55 9.46 -0.15
CA TYR A 152 -4.66 9.74 -1.27
C TYR A 152 -5.32 10.70 -2.25
N ALA A 153 -6.58 10.44 -2.63
CA ALA A 153 -7.31 11.31 -3.55
C ALA A 153 -7.47 12.71 -2.98
N ALA A 154 -7.74 12.81 -1.67
CA ALA A 154 -7.84 14.11 -1.01
C ALA A 154 -6.52 14.86 -1.05
N LEU A 155 -5.41 14.16 -0.84
CA LEU A 155 -4.08 14.74 -0.87
C LEU A 155 -3.75 15.27 -2.26
N VAL A 156 -4.06 14.50 -3.31
CA VAL A 156 -3.87 14.94 -4.69
C VAL A 156 -4.68 16.19 -4.96
N LYS A 157 -5.92 16.23 -4.47
CA LYS A 157 -6.82 17.36 -4.69
C LYS A 157 -6.30 18.63 -4.03
N GLU A 158 -5.55 18.52 -2.94
CA GLU A 158 -4.97 19.68 -2.28
C GLU A 158 -3.92 20.39 -3.13
N GLY A 159 -3.45 19.75 -4.20
CA GLY A 159 -2.48 20.37 -5.10
C GLY A 159 -1.06 20.40 -4.59
N ARG A 160 -0.71 19.54 -3.64
CA ARG A 160 0.62 19.53 -3.03
C ARG A 160 1.43 18.29 -3.32
#